data_d93486cce6aaa86952fecee313c58d3a
#
_entry.id   d93486cce6aaa86952fecee313c58d3a
#
_cell.length_a   1.000
_cell.length_b   1.000
_cell.length_c   1.000
_cell.angle_alpha   90.00
_cell.angle_beta   90.00
_cell.angle_gamma   90.00
#
_symmetry.space_group_name_H-M   'P 1'
#
loop_
_entity.id
_entity.type
_entity.pdbx_description
1 polymer ?
#
loop_
_entity_poly.entity_id
_entity_poly.type
_entity_poly.pdbx_seq_one_letter_code
_entity_poly.pdbx_strand_id
1 'polypeptide(L)'
;MIKIRNLEKQDIPSAEYICLITAAREIKDTPKKALRTLLMYNRCYTRTQKSSSFVAENESGRVVGYILCAESLPKYLKSFFGMELQEIFKTGFISGIASFFEAVSPAVFSIKYPAHLHIDILPEYQGQKVGTALMSALKEKLISDNIKGVMLCTGKDNVQAVEFYKKNGFKVIFKLFGAVFMGLNLPQS
;
A
#
# COMPACT_ATOMS: atom_id res chain seq x y z
N MET A 1 -22.27 -10.28 -1.37
CA MET A 1 -21.79 -9.17 -2.27
C MET A 1 -20.70 -8.39 -1.56
N ILE A 2 -19.67 -7.88 -2.25
CA ILE A 2 -18.61 -7.06 -1.65
C ILE A 2 -18.94 -5.59 -1.87
N LYS A 3 -18.86 -4.80 -0.82
CA LYS A 3 -19.06 -3.34 -0.84
C LYS A 3 -17.70 -2.65 -0.69
N ILE A 4 -17.38 -1.70 -1.57
CA ILE A 4 -16.20 -0.85 -1.46
C ILE A 4 -16.63 0.49 -0.85
N ARG A 5 -15.93 0.93 0.18
CA ARG A 5 -16.16 2.24 0.84
C ARG A 5 -14.84 2.83 1.36
N ASN A 6 -14.88 4.10 1.69
CA ASN A 6 -13.73 4.77 2.31
C ASN A 6 -13.33 4.06 3.61
N LEU A 7 -12.03 4.05 3.87
CA LEU A 7 -11.46 3.58 5.13
C LEU A 7 -11.83 4.54 6.27
N GLU A 8 -12.38 4.01 7.34
CA GLU A 8 -12.72 4.73 8.56
C GLU A 8 -11.80 4.35 9.72
N LYS A 9 -11.81 5.14 10.79
CA LYS A 9 -10.97 4.89 11.97
C LYS A 9 -11.18 3.50 12.59
N GLN A 10 -12.41 3.03 12.59
CA GLN A 10 -12.80 1.71 13.11
C GLN A 10 -12.25 0.54 12.28
N ASP A 11 -11.86 0.76 11.02
CA ASP A 11 -11.31 -0.28 10.13
C ASP A 11 -9.82 -0.53 10.35
N ILE A 12 -9.12 0.38 11.04
CA ILE A 12 -7.66 0.31 11.20
C ILE A 12 -7.21 -1.04 11.80
N PRO A 13 -7.84 -1.57 12.87
CA PRO A 13 -7.45 -2.88 13.40
C PRO A 13 -7.60 -4.01 12.36
N SER A 14 -8.66 -3.97 11.55
CA SER A 14 -8.88 -4.96 10.49
C SER A 14 -7.84 -4.83 9.38
N ALA A 15 -7.49 -3.61 8.98
CA ALA A 15 -6.45 -3.36 7.99
C ALA A 15 -5.06 -3.81 8.50
N GLU A 16 -4.72 -3.56 9.77
CA GLU A 16 -3.49 -4.08 10.38
C GLU A 16 -3.46 -5.62 10.41
N TYR A 17 -4.57 -6.25 10.79
CA TYR A 17 -4.70 -7.70 10.78
C TYR A 17 -4.48 -8.28 9.38
N ILE A 18 -5.15 -7.71 8.36
CA ILE A 18 -5.01 -8.14 6.96
C ILE A 18 -3.56 -7.98 6.49
N CYS A 19 -2.92 -6.85 6.77
CA CYS A 19 -1.51 -6.60 6.43
C CYS A 19 -0.59 -7.69 6.99
N LEU A 20 -0.80 -8.11 8.23
CA LEU A 20 0.02 -9.15 8.85
C LEU A 20 -0.31 -10.55 8.32
N ILE A 21 -1.58 -10.87 8.07
CA ILE A 21 -1.99 -12.18 7.58
C ILE A 21 -1.48 -12.44 6.15
N THR A 22 -1.41 -11.40 5.32
CA THR A 22 -0.93 -11.49 3.94
C THR A 22 0.60 -11.42 3.84
N ALA A 23 1.28 -10.95 4.88
CA ALA A 23 2.73 -10.92 4.92
C ALA A 23 3.35 -12.33 4.92
N ALA A 24 4.59 -12.43 4.46
CA ALA A 24 5.35 -13.68 4.50
C ALA A 24 5.44 -14.26 5.93
N ARG A 25 5.49 -15.59 6.03
CA ARG A 25 5.49 -16.29 7.34
C ARG A 25 6.58 -15.79 8.27
N GLU A 26 7.80 -15.60 7.74
CA GLU A 26 8.95 -15.11 8.52
C GLU A 26 8.73 -13.72 9.14
N ILE A 27 7.85 -12.91 8.54
CA ILE A 27 7.46 -11.59 9.04
C ILE A 27 6.48 -11.76 10.20
N LYS A 28 5.47 -12.60 10.03
CA LYS A 28 4.43 -12.84 11.04
C LYS A 28 5.00 -13.40 12.34
N ASP A 29 5.90 -14.34 12.23
CA ASP A 29 6.48 -15.08 13.36
C ASP A 29 7.55 -14.29 14.13
N THR A 30 7.89 -13.06 13.66
CA THR A 30 8.89 -12.21 14.31
C THR A 30 8.28 -10.87 14.71
N PRO A 31 8.02 -10.61 16.01
CA PRO A 31 7.34 -9.39 16.46
C PRO A 31 7.96 -8.08 15.94
N LYS A 32 9.29 -7.99 15.91
CA LYS A 32 9.99 -6.80 15.37
C LYS A 32 9.77 -6.62 13.87
N LYS A 33 9.76 -7.72 13.09
CA LYS A 33 9.49 -7.66 11.65
C LYS A 33 8.03 -7.32 11.38
N ALA A 34 7.09 -7.91 12.15
CA ALA A 34 5.67 -7.59 12.07
C ALA A 34 5.40 -6.11 12.36
N LEU A 35 5.98 -5.57 13.43
CA LEU A 35 5.87 -4.14 13.75
C LEU A 35 6.43 -3.27 12.63
N ARG A 36 7.64 -3.58 12.12
CA ARG A 36 8.21 -2.85 10.97
C ARG A 36 7.28 -2.86 9.76
N THR A 37 6.71 -4.01 9.43
CA THR A 37 5.78 -4.16 8.30
C THR A 37 4.55 -3.26 8.47
N LEU A 38 3.93 -3.25 9.67
CA LEU A 38 2.82 -2.36 9.96
C LEU A 38 3.20 -0.89 9.82
N LEU A 39 4.35 -0.49 10.34
CA LEU A 39 4.82 0.91 10.29
C LEU A 39 5.11 1.36 8.85
N MET A 40 5.73 0.48 8.04
CA MET A 40 6.08 0.79 6.64
C MET A 40 4.86 0.82 5.71
N TYR A 41 3.96 -0.17 5.83
CA TYR A 41 2.99 -0.48 4.77
C TYR A 41 1.54 -0.24 5.16
N ASN A 42 1.27 0.10 6.45
CA ASN A 42 -0.09 0.30 6.93
C ASN A 42 -0.25 1.60 7.72
N ARG A 43 0.41 1.74 8.88
CA ARG A 43 0.14 2.80 9.85
C ARG A 43 0.38 4.20 9.33
N CYS A 44 1.43 4.42 8.55
CA CYS A 44 1.70 5.73 7.96
C CYS A 44 0.54 6.19 7.06
N TYR A 45 -0.04 5.29 6.30
CA TYR A 45 -1.20 5.57 5.43
C TYR A 45 -2.47 5.78 6.25
N THR A 46 -2.80 4.86 7.14
CA THR A 46 -4.05 4.89 7.90
C THR A 46 -4.14 6.06 8.89
N ARG A 47 -3.00 6.58 9.34
CA ARG A 47 -2.94 7.76 10.22
C ARG A 47 -3.11 9.07 9.47
N THR A 48 -2.58 9.19 8.25
CA THR A 48 -2.41 10.49 7.59
C THR A 48 -3.06 10.61 6.21
N GLN A 49 -3.43 9.49 5.56
CA GLN A 49 -3.83 9.46 4.15
C GLN A 49 -5.20 8.77 3.95
N LYS A 50 -6.18 9.09 4.80
CA LYS A 50 -7.48 8.39 4.80
C LYS A 50 -8.35 8.70 3.59
N SER A 51 -8.23 9.87 2.98
CA SER A 51 -9.09 10.33 1.90
C SER A 51 -9.05 9.46 0.66
N SER A 52 -7.90 8.85 0.38
CA SER A 52 -7.67 7.99 -0.79
C SER A 52 -7.39 6.54 -0.40
N SER A 53 -7.96 6.11 0.73
CA SER A 53 -7.86 4.74 1.22
C SER A 53 -9.26 4.11 1.31
N PHE A 54 -9.38 2.88 0.82
CA PHE A 54 -10.66 2.17 0.75
C PHE A 54 -10.55 0.78 1.38
N VAL A 55 -11.68 0.28 1.85
CA VAL A 55 -11.85 -1.08 2.33
C VAL A 55 -12.90 -1.82 1.51
N ALA A 56 -12.71 -3.13 1.43
CA ALA A 56 -13.71 -4.06 0.92
C ALA A 56 -14.39 -4.76 2.09
N GLU A 57 -15.70 -4.61 2.18
CA GLU A 57 -16.55 -5.13 3.25
C GLU A 57 -17.46 -6.22 2.68
N ASN A 58 -17.57 -7.36 3.37
CA ASN A 58 -18.49 -8.43 2.99
C ASN A 58 -19.91 -8.19 3.54
N GLU A 59 -20.85 -9.07 3.24
CA GLU A 59 -22.25 -8.96 3.67
C GLU A 59 -22.46 -8.97 5.19
N SER A 60 -21.52 -9.54 5.94
CA SER A 60 -21.56 -9.53 7.41
C SER A 60 -20.93 -8.29 8.04
N GLY A 61 -20.50 -7.30 7.25
CA GLY A 61 -19.82 -6.10 7.74
C GLY A 61 -18.33 -6.29 8.06
N ARG A 62 -17.75 -7.48 7.74
CA ARG A 62 -16.32 -7.74 7.96
C ARG A 62 -15.49 -7.12 6.84
N VAL A 63 -14.45 -6.37 7.20
CA VAL A 63 -13.43 -5.92 6.25
C VAL A 63 -12.58 -7.11 5.81
N VAL A 64 -12.49 -7.33 4.50
CA VAL A 64 -11.83 -8.48 3.87
C VAL A 64 -10.67 -8.11 2.96
N GLY A 65 -10.46 -6.83 2.74
CA GLY A 65 -9.36 -6.28 1.97
C GLY A 65 -9.31 -4.77 2.09
N TYR A 66 -8.20 -4.19 1.71
CA TYR A 66 -8.02 -2.74 1.68
C TYR A 66 -7.11 -2.32 0.53
N ILE A 67 -7.21 -1.04 0.15
CA ILE A 67 -6.21 -0.32 -0.62
C ILE A 67 -5.89 0.98 0.12
N LEU A 68 -4.63 1.18 0.45
CA LEU A 68 -4.10 2.36 1.10
C LEU A 68 -3.30 3.16 0.08
N CYS A 69 -3.49 4.47 0.05
CA CYS A 69 -2.79 5.34 -0.88
C CYS A 69 -2.32 6.62 -0.20
N ALA A 70 -1.09 7.00 -0.49
CA ALA A 70 -0.56 8.32 -0.22
C ALA A 70 -0.51 9.10 -1.54
N GLU A 71 -1.25 10.20 -1.62
CA GLU A 71 -1.37 11.04 -2.82
C GLU A 71 -0.11 11.86 -3.11
N SER A 72 0.74 12.03 -2.10
CA SER A 72 1.93 12.88 -2.18
C SER A 72 3.07 12.26 -1.40
N LEU A 73 4.12 11.87 -2.10
CA LEU A 73 5.32 11.32 -1.47
C LEU A 73 5.97 12.29 -0.45
N PRO A 74 6.10 13.59 -0.70
CA PRO A 74 6.64 14.52 0.32
C PRO A 74 5.82 14.54 1.62
N LYS A 75 4.49 14.54 1.52
CA LYS A 75 3.61 14.49 2.70
C LYS A 75 3.76 13.16 3.45
N TYR A 76 3.85 12.05 2.70
CA TYR A 76 4.11 10.74 3.28
C TYR A 76 5.44 10.71 4.02
N LEU A 77 6.53 11.14 3.39
CA LEU A 77 7.87 11.12 3.98
C LEU A 77 7.94 11.99 5.25
N LYS A 78 7.30 13.15 5.24
CA LYS A 78 7.21 14.01 6.44
C LYS A 78 6.58 13.28 7.62
N SER A 79 5.47 12.57 7.39
CA SER A 79 4.81 11.77 8.42
C SER A 79 5.66 10.57 8.84
N PHE A 80 6.18 9.84 7.88
CA PHE A 80 6.99 8.65 8.11
C PHE A 80 8.23 8.94 8.95
N PHE A 81 8.98 9.98 8.62
CA PHE A 81 10.16 10.39 9.37
C PHE A 81 9.82 10.94 10.76
N GLY A 82 8.65 11.57 10.89
CA GLY A 82 8.21 12.15 12.16
C GLY A 82 7.83 11.12 13.22
N MET A 83 7.32 9.97 12.83
CA MET A 83 6.77 8.97 13.75
C MET A 83 7.26 7.54 13.48
N GLU A 84 6.96 7.01 12.30
CA GLU A 84 7.13 5.58 12.01
C GLU A 84 8.60 5.18 11.98
N LEU A 85 9.46 5.98 11.37
CA LEU A 85 10.89 5.67 11.28
C LEU A 85 11.55 5.63 12.66
N GLN A 86 11.17 6.52 13.56
CA GLN A 86 11.68 6.53 14.93
C GLN A 86 11.31 5.23 15.68
N GLU A 87 10.07 4.76 15.53
CA GLU A 87 9.63 3.50 16.11
C GLU A 87 10.37 2.30 15.51
N ILE A 88 10.67 2.33 14.20
CA ILE A 88 11.45 1.28 13.54
C ILE A 88 12.88 1.26 14.07
N PHE A 89 13.53 2.41 14.29
CA PHE A 89 14.87 2.45 14.89
C PHE A 89 14.92 1.81 16.28
N LYS A 90 13.86 1.90 17.07
CA LYS A 90 13.77 1.20 18.37
C LYS A 90 13.76 -0.33 18.21
N THR A 91 13.36 -0.86 17.08
CA THR A 91 13.41 -2.31 16.80
C THR A 91 14.79 -2.78 16.34
N GLY A 92 15.63 -1.89 15.82
CA GLY A 92 17.00 -2.17 15.39
C GLY A 92 17.56 -1.11 14.46
N PHE A 93 18.82 -0.75 14.63
CA PHE A 93 19.49 0.30 13.85
C PHE A 93 19.55 -0.03 12.35
N ILE A 94 19.96 -1.25 12.00
CA ILE A 94 20.01 -1.72 10.58
C ILE A 94 18.63 -1.69 9.96
N SER A 95 17.60 -2.10 10.71
CA SER A 95 16.20 -2.05 10.28
C SER A 95 15.75 -0.60 9.97
N GLY A 96 16.15 0.36 10.80
CA GLY A 96 15.88 1.78 10.59
C GLY A 96 16.52 2.30 9.29
N ILE A 97 17.81 2.02 9.08
CA ILE A 97 18.52 2.43 7.87
C ILE A 97 17.88 1.81 6.62
N ALA A 98 17.60 0.50 6.63
CA ALA A 98 16.95 -0.17 5.51
C ALA A 98 15.58 0.46 5.20
N SER A 99 14.78 0.75 6.24
CA SER A 99 13.47 1.38 6.09
C SER A 99 13.54 2.81 5.57
N PHE A 100 14.57 3.57 5.95
CA PHE A 100 14.82 4.89 5.38
C PHE A 100 15.03 4.81 3.87
N PHE A 101 15.96 3.98 3.39
CA PHE A 101 16.22 3.83 1.96
C PHE A 101 15.01 3.30 1.20
N GLU A 102 14.26 2.37 1.79
CA GLU A 102 13.04 1.85 1.21
C GLU A 102 11.96 2.94 1.05
N ALA A 103 11.76 3.77 2.07
CA ALA A 103 10.78 4.85 2.03
C ALA A 103 11.12 5.95 1.03
N VAL A 104 12.42 6.26 0.83
CA VAL A 104 12.84 7.30 -0.12
C VAL A 104 13.00 6.79 -1.54
N SER A 105 13.09 5.47 -1.76
CA SER A 105 13.31 4.89 -3.09
C SER A 105 12.28 5.33 -4.16
N PRO A 106 11.00 5.58 -3.83
CA PRO A 106 10.02 6.09 -4.79
C PRO A 106 10.27 7.52 -5.25
N ALA A 107 11.14 8.29 -4.56
CA ALA A 107 11.34 9.73 -4.82
C ALA A 107 11.78 10.01 -6.26
N VAL A 108 12.58 9.14 -6.84
CA VAL A 108 13.06 9.27 -8.23
C VAL A 108 11.91 9.31 -9.24
N PHE A 109 10.78 8.67 -8.91
CA PHE A 109 9.61 8.56 -9.79
C PHE A 109 8.48 9.51 -9.40
N SER A 110 8.59 10.23 -8.27
CA SER A 110 7.49 11.01 -7.67
C SER A 110 7.01 12.19 -8.52
N ILE A 111 7.86 12.72 -9.41
CA ILE A 111 7.45 13.77 -10.37
C ILE A 111 6.38 13.23 -11.31
N LYS A 112 6.53 12.01 -11.80
CA LYS A 112 5.59 11.38 -12.72
C LYS A 112 4.46 10.64 -12.01
N TYR A 113 4.77 10.03 -10.87
CA TYR A 113 3.86 9.22 -10.07
C TYR A 113 3.85 9.75 -8.63
N PRO A 114 3.16 10.88 -8.35
CA PRO A 114 3.17 11.51 -7.04
C PRO A 114 2.52 10.65 -5.97
N ALA A 115 1.55 9.83 -6.33
CA ALA A 115 0.88 8.91 -5.41
C ALA A 115 1.54 7.53 -5.39
N HIS A 116 1.42 6.84 -4.24
CA HIS A 116 1.84 5.44 -4.12
C HIS A 116 0.87 4.66 -3.24
N LEU A 117 0.73 3.36 -3.49
CA LEU A 117 -0.29 2.52 -2.88
C LEU A 117 0.24 1.21 -2.28
N HIS A 118 -0.56 0.68 -1.34
CA HIS A 118 -0.53 -0.71 -0.89
C HIS A 118 -1.92 -1.32 -0.96
N ILE A 119 -2.02 -2.60 -1.33
CA ILE A 119 -3.28 -3.34 -1.41
C ILE A 119 -3.07 -4.75 -0.87
N ASP A 120 -3.92 -5.16 0.06
CA ASP A 120 -3.95 -6.51 0.57
C ASP A 120 -5.40 -7.02 0.70
N ILE A 121 -5.58 -8.30 0.44
CA ILE A 121 -6.88 -8.97 0.46
C ILE A 121 -6.68 -10.32 1.14
N LEU A 122 -7.56 -10.65 2.09
CA LEU A 122 -7.56 -11.96 2.74
C LEU A 122 -7.54 -13.09 1.69
N PRO A 123 -6.73 -14.15 1.92
CA PRO A 123 -6.55 -15.22 0.93
C PRO A 123 -7.84 -15.81 0.39
N GLU A 124 -8.83 -16.00 1.27
CA GLU A 124 -10.15 -16.58 0.92
C GLU A 124 -11.00 -15.67 0.02
N TYR A 125 -10.63 -14.39 -0.15
CA TYR A 125 -11.31 -13.42 -1.02
C TYR A 125 -10.50 -13.05 -2.27
N GLN A 126 -9.32 -13.62 -2.42
CA GLN A 126 -8.52 -13.44 -3.64
C GLN A 126 -9.17 -14.17 -4.83
N GLY A 127 -8.88 -13.70 -6.04
CA GLY A 127 -9.49 -14.26 -7.27
C GLY A 127 -10.96 -13.88 -7.50
N GLN A 128 -11.64 -13.23 -6.54
CA GLN A 128 -13.05 -12.84 -6.60
C GLN A 128 -13.28 -11.40 -7.07
N LYS A 129 -12.34 -10.81 -7.82
CA LYS A 129 -12.38 -9.42 -8.32
C LYS A 129 -12.37 -8.31 -7.25
N VAL A 130 -12.20 -8.65 -5.96
CA VAL A 130 -12.14 -7.67 -4.85
C VAL A 130 -11.02 -6.66 -5.08
N GLY A 131 -9.83 -7.12 -5.46
CA GLY A 131 -8.71 -6.23 -5.75
C GLY A 131 -8.96 -5.29 -6.93
N THR A 132 -9.64 -5.77 -7.96
CA THR A 132 -10.02 -4.92 -9.11
C THR A 132 -11.02 -3.84 -8.69
N ALA A 133 -11.99 -4.17 -7.84
CA ALA A 133 -12.97 -3.20 -7.33
C ALA A 133 -12.30 -2.12 -6.46
N LEU A 134 -11.39 -2.52 -5.55
CA LEU A 134 -10.58 -1.59 -4.75
C LEU A 134 -9.73 -0.67 -5.64
N MET A 135 -9.07 -1.24 -6.66
CA MET A 135 -8.24 -0.49 -7.61
C MET A 135 -9.06 0.49 -8.44
N SER A 136 -10.29 0.13 -8.84
CA SER A 136 -11.19 1.03 -9.57
C SER A 136 -11.58 2.22 -8.70
N ALA A 137 -12.01 2.00 -7.45
CA ALA A 137 -12.36 3.05 -6.51
C ALA A 137 -11.18 4.03 -6.27
N LEU A 138 -9.97 3.49 -6.10
CA LEU A 138 -8.78 4.33 -5.96
C LEU A 138 -8.50 5.15 -7.22
N LYS A 139 -8.55 4.55 -8.41
CA LYS A 139 -8.33 5.28 -9.67
C LYS A 139 -9.32 6.43 -9.85
N GLU A 140 -10.61 6.17 -9.64
CA GLU A 140 -11.67 7.19 -9.71
C GLU A 140 -11.37 8.35 -8.76
N LYS A 141 -11.00 8.06 -7.51
CA LYS A 141 -10.63 9.07 -6.52
C LYS A 141 -9.41 9.89 -6.97
N LEU A 142 -8.33 9.25 -7.39
CA LEU A 142 -7.11 9.94 -7.81
C LEU A 142 -7.33 10.80 -9.05
N ILE A 143 -8.17 10.36 -9.99
CA ILE A 143 -8.56 11.15 -11.16
C ILE A 143 -9.36 12.37 -10.72
N SER A 144 -10.36 12.20 -9.83
CA SER A 144 -11.15 13.32 -9.31
C SER A 144 -10.32 14.37 -8.58
N ASP A 145 -9.21 13.94 -7.96
CA ASP A 145 -8.26 14.83 -7.27
C ASP A 145 -7.16 15.36 -8.18
N ASN A 146 -7.26 15.11 -9.49
CA ASN A 146 -6.29 15.55 -10.50
C ASN A 146 -4.85 15.04 -10.23
N ILE A 147 -4.71 13.85 -9.67
CA ILE A 147 -3.44 13.17 -9.44
C ILE A 147 -3.00 12.48 -10.73
N LYS A 148 -1.88 12.88 -11.29
CA LYS A 148 -1.42 12.46 -12.64
C LYS A 148 -0.90 11.03 -12.74
N GLY A 149 -0.60 10.38 -11.62
CA GLY A 149 -0.11 9.00 -11.63
C GLY A 149 0.09 8.43 -10.26
N VAL A 150 0.08 7.11 -10.21
CA VAL A 150 0.28 6.32 -8.99
C VAL A 150 1.29 5.20 -9.25
N MET A 151 2.08 4.89 -8.25
CA MET A 151 3.08 3.82 -8.32
C MET A 151 2.96 2.86 -7.12
N LEU A 152 3.64 1.76 -7.25
CA LEU A 152 3.83 0.78 -6.19
C LEU A 152 5.18 0.07 -6.36
N CYS A 153 5.59 -0.61 -5.29
CA CYS A 153 6.72 -1.54 -5.31
C CYS A 153 6.25 -2.91 -4.83
N THR A 154 6.69 -3.97 -5.52
CA THR A 154 6.42 -5.36 -5.13
C THR A 154 7.67 -6.22 -5.33
N GLY A 155 7.73 -7.39 -4.68
CA GLY A 155 8.80 -8.35 -4.90
C GLY A 155 8.74 -8.96 -6.31
N LYS A 156 9.89 -9.20 -6.93
CA LYS A 156 9.98 -9.85 -8.25
C LYS A 156 9.37 -11.25 -8.25
N ASP A 157 9.45 -11.93 -7.12
CA ASP A 157 8.98 -13.31 -6.96
C ASP A 157 7.47 -13.38 -6.71
N ASN A 158 6.83 -12.22 -6.46
CA ASN A 158 5.37 -12.11 -6.36
C ASN A 158 4.74 -11.96 -7.76
N VAL A 159 4.88 -13.02 -8.56
CA VAL A 159 4.38 -13.06 -9.95
C VAL A 159 2.89 -12.75 -10.03
N GLN A 160 2.11 -13.26 -9.07
CA GLN A 160 0.66 -13.04 -9.02
C GLN A 160 0.34 -11.54 -8.85
N ALA A 161 1.03 -10.83 -7.98
CA ALA A 161 0.84 -9.39 -7.80
C ALA A 161 1.26 -8.61 -9.06
N VAL A 162 2.42 -8.94 -9.66
CA VAL A 162 2.87 -8.29 -10.90
C VAL A 162 1.84 -8.43 -12.01
N GLU A 163 1.28 -9.62 -12.21
CA GLU A 163 0.25 -9.85 -13.23
C GLU A 163 -1.08 -9.14 -12.89
N PHE A 164 -1.47 -9.11 -11.62
CA PHE A 164 -2.63 -8.34 -11.16
C PHE A 164 -2.47 -6.84 -11.50
N TYR A 165 -1.31 -6.25 -11.21
CA TYR A 165 -1.06 -4.83 -11.50
C TYR A 165 -1.02 -4.57 -13.02
N LYS A 166 -0.41 -5.44 -13.82
CA LYS A 166 -0.44 -5.32 -15.29
C LYS A 166 -1.87 -5.32 -15.83
N LYS A 167 -2.73 -6.24 -15.37
CA LYS A 167 -4.16 -6.30 -15.73
C LYS A 167 -4.92 -5.04 -15.33
N ASN A 168 -4.44 -4.32 -14.31
CA ASN A 168 -5.00 -3.04 -13.89
C ASN A 168 -4.34 -1.82 -14.57
N GLY A 169 -3.49 -2.03 -15.60
CA GLY A 169 -2.91 -0.99 -16.44
C GLY A 169 -1.55 -0.46 -15.96
N PHE A 170 -0.98 -1.01 -14.89
CA PHE A 170 0.35 -0.63 -14.45
C PHE A 170 1.42 -1.19 -15.40
N LYS A 171 2.49 -0.43 -15.58
CA LYS A 171 3.67 -0.82 -16.34
C LYS A 171 4.88 -0.90 -15.41
N VAL A 172 5.77 -1.84 -15.66
CA VAL A 172 7.06 -1.88 -14.96
C VAL A 172 7.86 -0.65 -15.35
N ILE A 173 8.30 0.14 -14.37
CA ILE A 173 9.08 1.36 -14.56
C ILE A 173 10.55 1.15 -14.17
N PHE A 174 10.80 0.27 -13.20
CA PHE A 174 12.16 -0.04 -12.75
C PHE A 174 12.23 -1.38 -12.02
N LYS A 175 13.42 -2.01 -12.02
CA LYS A 175 13.71 -3.23 -11.25
C LYS A 175 15.04 -3.07 -10.55
N LEU A 176 15.10 -3.39 -9.25
CA LEU A 176 16.32 -3.30 -8.46
C LEU A 176 16.32 -4.35 -7.33
N PHE A 177 17.39 -5.13 -7.22
CA PHE A 177 17.64 -6.07 -6.10
C PHE A 177 16.44 -6.93 -5.66
N GLY A 178 15.62 -7.39 -6.60
CA GLY A 178 14.44 -8.19 -6.29
C GLY A 178 13.15 -7.38 -6.10
N ALA A 179 13.21 -6.05 -6.16
CA ALA A 179 12.06 -5.17 -6.18
C ALA A 179 11.65 -4.82 -7.61
N VAL A 180 10.35 -4.74 -7.85
CA VAL A 180 9.73 -4.30 -9.11
C VAL A 180 8.88 -3.07 -8.82
N PHE A 181 9.29 -1.93 -9.36
CA PHE A 181 8.52 -0.69 -9.31
C PHE A 181 7.58 -0.65 -10.51
N MET A 182 6.31 -0.38 -10.26
CA MET A 182 5.29 -0.30 -11.29
C MET A 182 4.53 1.01 -11.18
N GLY A 183 4.21 1.61 -12.32
CA GLY A 183 3.52 2.92 -12.37
C GLY A 183 2.35 2.89 -13.34
N LEU A 184 1.33 3.69 -13.02
CA LEU A 184 0.15 3.93 -13.82
C LEU A 184 -0.01 5.44 -14.01
N ASN A 185 -0.03 5.91 -15.27
CA ASN A 185 -0.46 7.27 -15.59
C ASN A 185 -1.99 7.34 -15.53
N LEU A 186 -2.49 8.39 -14.91
CA LEU A 186 -3.92 8.67 -14.82
C LEU A 186 -4.29 9.80 -15.80
N PRO A 187 -5.48 9.74 -16.43
CA PRO A 187 -5.96 10.82 -17.26
C PRO A 187 -6.11 12.09 -16.45
N GLN A 188 -5.80 13.23 -17.07
CA GLN A 188 -6.01 14.54 -16.47
C GLN A 188 -7.29 15.12 -17.08
N SER A 189 -8.13 15.70 -16.26
CA SER A 189 -9.35 16.41 -16.65
C SER A 189 -9.01 17.76 -17.29
#